data_1239ccaf9f4f5ce1cc0caf9ce6182165
#
_entry.id   1239ccaf9f4f5ce1cc0caf9ce6182165
#
_cell.length_a   1.000
_cell.length_b   1.000
_cell.length_c   1.000
_cell.angle_alpha   90.00
_cell.angle_beta   90.00
_cell.angle_gamma   90.00
#
_symmetry.space_group_name_H-M   'P 1'
#
loop_
_entity.id
_entity.type
_entity.pdbx_description
1 polymer ?
#
loop_
_entity_poly.entity_id
_entity_poly.type
_entity_poly.pdbx_seq_one_letter_code
_entity_poly.pdbx_strand_id
1 'polypeptide(L)'
;MLTEYVEKIINSRVYDVAIESPLENMSRLSDRMANTLWLKREDLQPIFSFKLRGAYNRMCRLSEEERMNGVVAASAGNHAQGVALSAQKLGVSALIVMPTTTPPIKVEAVRSFGADIILFGDGYDDAFGHAATIASEQGRTFIHPYDDPDVIAGQGTVAMEIIRQHPGPLAAIFIPVGGGGLIAGMAAYIKTLRPDIKVIGVEPADAASLHDALKADERVILDQVGLFADGTAVRQVGKENFRIARETVDEVILVDTDEICAAVMDIFDDTRCIAEPSGALAVAGVKKYIEKNCITEQEFVVINSGANVNFDRLRHIAERAELGEKREVLFAATIEEKAGSFQRFCQVLADRSVTEFNYRYADSGSAQVFVGIQTQGGSSERGVLFNTLEQAGYALVDFTDNEAAKSHVRYMVGGHAQHVQDERLYRFEFPERPGALLRFLTRMGERWNISLFHYRNHGAAYGRVLLGAQVKEDEIVEFHGFLKALGYVFCDETDNPAYRLFLS
;
A
#
# COMPACT_ATOMS: atom_id res chain seq x y z
N MET A 1 3.42 3.70 33.43
CA MET A 1 2.66 3.67 32.15
C MET A 1 3.24 2.68 31.15
N LEU A 2 4.51 2.80 30.67
CA LEU A 2 5.07 1.77 29.76
C LEU A 2 5.22 0.42 30.45
N THR A 3 5.64 0.41 31.74
CA THR A 3 5.76 -0.81 32.56
C THR A 3 4.44 -1.58 32.65
N GLU A 4 3.30 -0.90 32.71
CA GLU A 4 1.98 -1.52 32.73
C GLU A 4 1.71 -2.29 31.42
N TYR A 5 2.15 -1.73 30.27
CA TYR A 5 2.05 -2.46 29.00
C TYR A 5 2.97 -3.68 28.97
N VAL A 6 4.16 -3.60 29.54
CA VAL A 6 5.04 -4.78 29.65
C VAL A 6 4.36 -5.89 30.45
N GLU A 7 3.72 -5.56 31.59
CA GLU A 7 2.96 -6.54 32.38
C GLU A 7 1.79 -7.14 31.56
N LYS A 8 1.03 -6.30 30.83
CA LYS A 8 -0.07 -6.77 29.96
C LYS A 8 0.44 -7.68 28.84
N ILE A 9 1.61 -7.37 28.24
CA ILE A 9 2.22 -8.14 27.16
C ILE A 9 2.67 -9.52 27.68
N ILE A 10 3.35 -9.57 28.80
CA ILE A 10 3.82 -10.82 29.41
C ILE A 10 2.63 -11.73 29.80
N ASN A 11 1.52 -11.14 30.24
CA ASN A 11 0.29 -11.85 30.62
C ASN A 11 -0.67 -12.07 29.44
N SER A 12 -0.25 -11.80 28.20
CA SER A 12 -1.08 -12.00 27.01
C SER A 12 -1.23 -13.48 26.66
N ARG A 13 -2.44 -13.88 26.32
CA ARG A 13 -2.80 -15.27 25.99
C ARG A 13 -2.77 -15.57 24.49
N VAL A 14 -1.84 -14.95 23.75
CA VAL A 14 -1.80 -15.07 22.29
C VAL A 14 -1.49 -16.48 21.80
N TYR A 15 -0.71 -17.24 22.56
CA TYR A 15 -0.23 -18.57 22.13
C TYR A 15 -1.28 -19.68 22.18
N ASP A 16 -2.49 -19.39 22.62
CA ASP A 16 -3.63 -20.27 22.43
C ASP A 16 -4.01 -20.44 20.95
N VAL A 17 -3.66 -19.47 20.09
CA VAL A 17 -3.97 -19.41 18.67
C VAL A 17 -2.80 -19.01 17.77
N ALA A 18 -1.86 -18.19 18.27
CA ALA A 18 -0.68 -17.76 17.54
C ALA A 18 0.48 -18.74 17.72
N ILE A 19 1.34 -18.82 16.72
CA ILE A 19 2.65 -19.43 16.86
C ILE A 19 3.70 -18.39 17.26
N GLU A 20 4.77 -18.81 17.94
CA GLU A 20 5.98 -18.03 18.02
C GLU A 20 6.61 -18.03 16.63
N SER A 21 6.49 -16.91 15.91
CA SER A 21 6.91 -16.85 14.51
C SER A 21 8.44 -16.82 14.40
N PRO A 22 9.01 -17.37 13.31
CA PRO A 22 10.45 -17.34 13.10
C PRO A 22 10.99 -15.91 12.94
N LEU A 23 12.26 -15.75 13.32
CA LEU A 23 13.10 -14.62 12.99
C LEU A 23 14.17 -15.14 12.03
N GLU A 24 14.06 -14.83 10.73
CA GLU A 24 14.88 -15.40 9.66
C GLU A 24 15.83 -14.34 9.07
N ASN A 25 17.05 -14.74 8.72
CA ASN A 25 17.99 -13.85 8.04
C ASN A 25 17.61 -13.72 6.56
N MET A 26 17.50 -12.48 6.06
CA MET A 26 17.34 -12.15 4.64
C MET A 26 18.72 -12.08 3.97
N SER A 27 19.30 -13.23 3.67
CA SER A 27 20.71 -13.32 3.28
C SER A 27 21.05 -12.52 2.01
N ARG A 28 20.21 -12.60 0.97
CA ARG A 28 20.42 -11.88 -0.30
C ARG A 28 20.32 -10.37 -0.13
N LEU A 29 19.28 -9.92 0.60
CA LEU A 29 19.10 -8.50 0.86
C LEU A 29 20.18 -7.98 1.83
N SER A 30 20.60 -8.77 2.81
CA SER A 30 21.69 -8.45 3.74
C SER A 30 22.99 -8.20 2.98
N ASP A 31 23.38 -9.11 2.09
CA ASP A 31 24.58 -8.97 1.26
C ASP A 31 24.52 -7.70 0.39
N ARG A 32 23.38 -7.48 -0.28
CA ARG A 32 23.17 -6.31 -1.15
C ARG A 32 23.27 -4.97 -0.40
N MET A 33 22.75 -4.94 0.83
CA MET A 33 22.71 -3.74 1.67
C MET A 33 23.96 -3.58 2.56
N ALA A 34 24.92 -4.52 2.52
CA ALA A 34 26.09 -4.56 3.41
C ALA A 34 25.74 -4.42 4.91
N ASN A 35 24.63 -5.03 5.33
CA ASN A 35 24.09 -5.04 6.70
C ASN A 35 23.49 -6.42 6.99
N THR A 36 23.13 -6.72 8.22
CA THR A 36 22.40 -7.94 8.57
C THR A 36 20.92 -7.61 8.81
N LEU A 37 20.04 -8.19 7.99
CA LEU A 37 18.60 -7.97 8.05
C LEU A 37 17.89 -9.24 8.53
N TRP A 38 17.13 -9.12 9.60
CA TRP A 38 16.34 -10.19 10.17
C TRP A 38 14.85 -9.94 9.93
N LEU A 39 14.17 -10.89 9.32
CA LEU A 39 12.73 -10.82 9.00
C LEU A 39 11.91 -11.55 10.06
N LYS A 40 11.06 -10.83 10.78
CA LYS A 40 10.06 -11.42 11.68
C LYS A 40 8.83 -11.84 10.87
N ARG A 41 8.53 -13.15 10.86
CA ARG A 41 7.62 -13.82 9.94
C ARG A 41 6.19 -13.91 10.48
N GLU A 42 5.51 -12.76 10.65
CA GLU A 42 4.10 -12.77 11.07
C GLU A 42 3.13 -13.20 9.94
N ASP A 43 3.61 -13.28 8.72
CA ASP A 43 2.94 -13.90 7.57
C ASP A 43 2.71 -15.42 7.72
N LEU A 44 3.45 -16.08 8.61
CA LEU A 44 3.31 -17.53 8.88
C LEU A 44 2.26 -17.84 9.97
N GLN A 45 1.60 -16.84 10.53
CA GLN A 45 0.50 -17.06 11.46
C GLN A 45 -0.70 -17.76 10.79
N PRO A 46 -1.56 -18.47 11.53
CA PRO A 46 -2.71 -19.22 10.98
C PRO A 46 -3.66 -18.41 10.07
N ILE A 47 -3.70 -17.08 10.24
CA ILE A 47 -4.46 -16.16 9.38
C ILE A 47 -3.55 -15.33 8.48
N PHE A 48 -2.31 -15.75 8.29
CA PHE A 48 -1.31 -15.05 7.48
C PHE A 48 -1.03 -13.60 7.90
N SER A 49 -1.24 -13.25 9.19
CA SER A 49 -0.90 -11.93 9.75
C SER A 49 -0.88 -11.92 11.27
N PHE A 50 -0.20 -10.92 11.86
CA PHE A 50 -0.11 -10.73 13.31
C PHE A 50 -1.45 -10.41 14.00
N LYS A 51 -2.48 -10.02 13.26
CA LYS A 51 -3.72 -9.47 13.83
C LYS A 51 -4.45 -10.41 14.78
N LEU A 52 -4.30 -11.74 14.63
CA LEU A 52 -4.90 -12.69 15.57
C LEU A 52 -4.41 -12.51 17.00
N ARG A 53 -3.17 -12.06 17.22
CA ARG A 53 -2.59 -11.88 18.55
C ARG A 53 -3.42 -10.91 19.39
N GLY A 54 -3.64 -9.71 18.89
CA GLY A 54 -4.42 -8.68 19.59
C GLY A 54 -5.91 -9.02 19.66
N ALA A 55 -6.50 -9.53 18.57
CA ALA A 55 -7.89 -9.93 18.54
C ALA A 55 -8.18 -11.00 19.61
N TYR A 56 -7.39 -12.07 19.65
CA TYR A 56 -7.56 -13.12 20.63
C TYR A 56 -7.30 -12.64 22.05
N ASN A 57 -6.23 -11.87 22.28
CA ASN A 57 -5.89 -11.37 23.62
C ASN A 57 -6.99 -10.48 24.22
N ARG A 58 -7.70 -9.69 23.38
CA ARG A 58 -8.88 -8.93 23.83
C ARG A 58 -10.07 -9.86 24.07
N MET A 59 -10.33 -10.78 23.16
CA MET A 59 -11.53 -11.63 23.21
C MET A 59 -11.47 -12.68 24.31
N CYS A 60 -10.30 -13.21 24.67
CA CYS A 60 -10.18 -14.15 25.78
C CYS A 60 -10.47 -13.52 27.16
N ARG A 61 -10.50 -12.18 27.25
CA ARG A 61 -10.82 -11.40 28.46
C ARG A 61 -12.26 -10.93 28.55
N LEU A 62 -13.11 -11.31 27.60
CA LEU A 62 -14.54 -11.03 27.64
C LEU A 62 -15.18 -11.65 28.89
N SER A 63 -16.04 -10.91 29.54
CA SER A 63 -16.92 -11.42 30.61
C SER A 63 -17.91 -12.47 30.06
N GLU A 64 -18.57 -13.22 30.94
CA GLU A 64 -19.59 -14.18 30.53
C GLU A 64 -20.76 -13.50 29.78
N GLU A 65 -21.15 -12.32 30.22
CA GLU A 65 -22.20 -11.53 29.58
C GLU A 65 -21.79 -11.07 28.17
N GLU A 66 -20.56 -10.51 28.03
CA GLU A 66 -20.02 -10.12 26.74
C GLU A 66 -19.89 -11.31 25.76
N ARG A 67 -19.54 -12.49 26.26
CA ARG A 67 -19.47 -13.73 25.45
C ARG A 67 -20.83 -14.18 24.98
N MET A 68 -21.87 -14.08 25.82
CA MET A 68 -23.24 -14.42 25.44
C MET A 68 -23.81 -13.47 24.39
N ASN A 69 -23.53 -12.18 24.52
CA ASN A 69 -23.97 -11.16 23.56
C ASN A 69 -23.19 -11.24 22.24
N GLY A 70 -21.99 -11.82 22.26
CA GLY A 70 -21.10 -11.92 21.11
C GLY A 70 -20.33 -10.65 20.81
N VAL A 71 -19.57 -10.69 19.73
CA VAL A 71 -18.69 -9.58 19.31
C VAL A 71 -19.08 -9.05 17.95
N VAL A 72 -18.67 -7.82 17.67
CA VAL A 72 -18.75 -7.22 16.34
C VAL A 72 -17.44 -6.50 16.01
N ALA A 73 -17.05 -6.52 14.74
CA ALA A 73 -15.88 -5.78 14.26
C ALA A 73 -16.14 -5.23 12.85
N ALA A 74 -15.46 -4.11 12.52
CA ALA A 74 -15.43 -3.55 11.18
C ALA A 74 -14.05 -3.82 10.56
N SER A 75 -13.97 -4.64 9.53
CA SER A 75 -12.72 -4.89 8.78
C SER A 75 -13.00 -5.76 7.56
N ALA A 76 -12.35 -5.46 6.44
CA ALA A 76 -12.34 -6.29 5.24
C ALA A 76 -11.08 -7.16 5.09
N GLY A 77 -10.18 -7.19 6.09
CA GLY A 77 -8.87 -7.81 5.95
C GLY A 77 -8.44 -8.62 7.18
N ASN A 78 -7.17 -8.45 7.55
CA ASN A 78 -6.49 -9.24 8.57
C ASN A 78 -7.17 -9.25 9.95
N HIS A 79 -7.74 -8.11 10.36
CA HIS A 79 -8.44 -8.03 11.65
C HIS A 79 -9.74 -8.84 11.66
N ALA A 80 -10.50 -8.81 10.55
CA ALA A 80 -11.71 -9.62 10.40
C ALA A 80 -11.42 -11.11 10.58
N GLN A 81 -10.37 -11.62 9.93
CA GLN A 81 -9.93 -13.01 10.08
C GLN A 81 -9.47 -13.30 11.50
N GLY A 82 -8.73 -12.35 12.13
CA GLY A 82 -8.29 -12.47 13.53
C GLY A 82 -9.46 -12.59 14.52
N VAL A 83 -10.50 -11.77 14.36
CA VAL A 83 -11.71 -11.83 15.18
C VAL A 83 -12.49 -13.11 14.91
N ALA A 84 -12.67 -13.50 13.64
CA ALA A 84 -13.42 -14.71 13.27
C ALA A 84 -12.76 -15.99 13.82
N LEU A 85 -11.44 -16.15 13.63
CA LEU A 85 -10.69 -17.28 14.20
C LEU A 85 -10.77 -17.30 15.75
N SER A 86 -10.62 -16.13 16.38
CA SER A 86 -10.71 -16.01 17.84
C SER A 86 -12.09 -16.39 18.36
N ALA A 87 -13.14 -15.96 17.66
CA ALA A 87 -14.53 -16.29 17.98
C ALA A 87 -14.79 -17.79 17.87
N GLN A 88 -14.34 -18.42 16.77
CA GLN A 88 -14.41 -19.87 16.57
C GLN A 88 -13.72 -20.63 17.72
N LYS A 89 -12.51 -20.21 18.09
CA LYS A 89 -11.74 -20.85 19.15
C LYS A 89 -12.38 -20.72 20.53
N LEU A 90 -13.02 -19.58 20.81
CA LEU A 90 -13.64 -19.26 22.10
C LEU A 90 -15.12 -19.68 22.19
N GLY A 91 -15.72 -20.12 21.09
CA GLY A 91 -17.15 -20.44 21.01
C GLY A 91 -18.06 -19.20 21.18
N VAL A 92 -17.61 -18.04 20.70
CA VAL A 92 -18.33 -16.75 20.77
C VAL A 92 -18.90 -16.40 19.40
N SER A 93 -20.15 -15.89 19.35
CA SER A 93 -20.72 -15.39 18.10
C SER A 93 -19.98 -14.13 17.63
N ALA A 94 -19.55 -14.12 16.38
CA ALA A 94 -18.90 -12.94 15.78
C ALA A 94 -19.68 -12.46 14.56
N LEU A 95 -19.85 -11.14 14.49
CA LEU A 95 -20.40 -10.43 13.34
C LEU A 95 -19.34 -9.49 12.76
N ILE A 96 -19.05 -9.64 11.47
CA ILE A 96 -18.07 -8.80 10.79
C ILE A 96 -18.79 -7.89 9.78
N VAL A 97 -18.61 -6.59 9.93
CA VAL A 97 -19.11 -5.61 8.95
C VAL A 97 -17.96 -5.25 8.00
N MET A 98 -18.20 -5.42 6.70
CA MET A 98 -17.26 -5.15 5.63
C MET A 98 -17.85 -4.17 4.63
N PRO A 99 -17.05 -3.32 3.96
CA PRO A 99 -17.50 -2.56 2.80
C PRO A 99 -18.07 -3.47 1.70
N THR A 100 -19.05 -2.98 0.94
CA THR A 100 -19.61 -3.70 -0.22
C THR A 100 -18.59 -3.91 -1.35
N THR A 101 -17.50 -3.15 -1.32
CA THR A 101 -16.36 -3.25 -2.25
C THR A 101 -15.39 -4.38 -1.90
N THR A 102 -15.61 -5.10 -0.79
CA THR A 102 -14.71 -6.18 -0.33
C THR A 102 -14.70 -7.34 -1.34
N PRO A 103 -13.52 -7.75 -1.83
CA PRO A 103 -13.40 -8.88 -2.74
C PRO A 103 -14.00 -10.17 -2.15
N PRO A 104 -14.72 -10.98 -2.96
CA PRO A 104 -15.35 -12.22 -2.49
C PRO A 104 -14.40 -13.18 -1.78
N ILE A 105 -13.15 -13.28 -2.22
CA ILE A 105 -12.14 -14.14 -1.59
C ILE A 105 -11.88 -13.76 -0.11
N LYS A 106 -11.88 -12.46 0.22
CA LYS A 106 -11.73 -11.99 1.60
C LYS A 106 -12.98 -12.27 2.44
N VAL A 107 -14.17 -12.12 1.85
CA VAL A 107 -15.45 -12.46 2.49
C VAL A 107 -15.48 -13.96 2.83
N GLU A 108 -15.14 -14.82 1.87
CA GLU A 108 -15.12 -16.28 2.09
C GLU A 108 -14.07 -16.70 3.11
N ALA A 109 -12.89 -16.06 3.13
CA ALA A 109 -11.86 -16.34 4.13
C ALA A 109 -12.39 -16.13 5.57
N VAL A 110 -13.14 -15.05 5.81
CA VAL A 110 -13.75 -14.78 7.12
C VAL A 110 -14.91 -15.73 7.42
N ARG A 111 -15.77 -16.01 6.42
CA ARG A 111 -16.87 -16.95 6.54
C ARG A 111 -16.42 -18.38 6.90
N SER A 112 -15.26 -18.79 6.38
CA SER A 112 -14.69 -20.11 6.66
C SER A 112 -14.39 -20.36 8.15
N PHE A 113 -14.20 -19.29 8.94
CA PHE A 113 -14.05 -19.36 10.39
C PHE A 113 -15.40 -19.32 11.15
N GLY A 114 -16.55 -19.29 10.43
CA GLY A 114 -17.89 -19.33 11.03
C GLY A 114 -18.42 -18.01 11.54
N ALA A 115 -17.85 -16.88 11.17
CA ALA A 115 -18.38 -15.56 11.50
C ALA A 115 -19.52 -15.16 10.53
N ASP A 116 -20.52 -14.47 11.05
CA ASP A 116 -21.55 -13.81 10.25
C ASP A 116 -20.98 -12.54 9.60
N ILE A 117 -21.47 -12.21 8.40
CA ILE A 117 -20.94 -11.07 7.64
C ILE A 117 -22.07 -10.18 7.16
N ILE A 118 -21.92 -8.87 7.37
CA ILE A 118 -22.75 -7.82 6.76
C ILE A 118 -21.87 -7.01 5.82
N LEU A 119 -22.33 -6.83 4.58
CA LEU A 119 -21.71 -5.91 3.62
C LEU A 119 -22.47 -4.58 3.68
N PHE A 120 -21.76 -3.50 4.06
CA PHE A 120 -22.37 -2.18 4.26
C PHE A 120 -21.43 -1.04 3.88
N GLY A 121 -21.98 -0.05 3.16
CA GLY A 121 -21.23 1.15 2.72
C GLY A 121 -20.20 0.88 1.63
N ASP A 122 -19.53 1.93 1.18
CA ASP A 122 -18.52 1.85 0.14
C ASP A 122 -17.09 1.82 0.72
N GLY A 123 -16.90 2.28 1.96
CA GLY A 123 -15.60 2.40 2.60
C GLY A 123 -15.56 1.88 4.05
N TYR A 124 -14.35 1.92 4.61
CA TYR A 124 -14.13 1.47 5.99
C TYR A 124 -14.94 2.29 7.01
N ASP A 125 -15.03 3.61 6.83
CA ASP A 125 -15.71 4.50 7.78
C ASP A 125 -17.22 4.18 7.87
N ASP A 126 -17.85 3.83 6.73
CA ASP A 126 -19.26 3.40 6.68
C ASP A 126 -19.45 2.09 7.44
N ALA A 127 -18.59 1.11 7.16
CA ALA A 127 -18.63 -0.19 7.83
C ALA A 127 -18.38 -0.06 9.34
N PHE A 128 -17.45 0.82 9.74
CA PHE A 128 -17.14 1.11 11.14
C PHE A 128 -18.35 1.74 11.87
N GLY A 129 -18.95 2.77 11.29
CA GLY A 129 -20.13 3.43 11.85
C GLY A 129 -21.30 2.45 12.03
N HIS A 130 -21.53 1.58 11.02
CA HIS A 130 -22.58 0.57 11.11
C HIS A 130 -22.29 -0.50 12.17
N ALA A 131 -21.06 -0.97 12.27
CA ALA A 131 -20.64 -1.92 13.31
C ALA A 131 -20.78 -1.32 14.72
N ALA A 132 -20.45 -0.03 14.90
CA ALA A 132 -20.64 0.67 16.18
C ALA A 132 -22.12 0.80 16.56
N THR A 133 -23.00 1.05 15.58
CA THR A 133 -24.45 1.06 15.78
C THR A 133 -24.95 -0.31 16.24
N ILE A 134 -24.55 -1.39 15.55
CA ILE A 134 -24.90 -2.76 15.92
C ILE A 134 -24.39 -3.12 17.33
N ALA A 135 -23.16 -2.71 17.67
CA ALA A 135 -22.61 -2.91 19.01
C ALA A 135 -23.53 -2.33 20.09
N SER A 136 -23.98 -1.08 19.88
CA SER A 136 -24.86 -0.38 20.83
C SER A 136 -26.27 -0.98 20.89
N GLU A 137 -26.87 -1.30 19.75
CA GLU A 137 -28.26 -1.79 19.68
C GLU A 137 -28.42 -3.23 20.14
N GLN A 138 -27.43 -4.09 19.87
CA GLN A 138 -27.47 -5.52 20.19
C GLN A 138 -26.65 -5.90 21.43
N GLY A 139 -26.00 -4.94 22.09
CA GLY A 139 -25.15 -5.19 23.25
C GLY A 139 -23.90 -6.01 22.93
N ARG A 140 -23.47 -6.08 21.67
CA ARG A 140 -22.26 -6.80 21.26
C ARG A 140 -21.00 -6.01 21.62
N THR A 141 -19.95 -6.70 22.03
CA THR A 141 -18.67 -6.05 22.29
C THR A 141 -17.96 -5.72 20.96
N PHE A 142 -17.66 -4.44 20.76
CA PHE A 142 -16.89 -4.00 19.59
C PHE A 142 -15.40 -4.35 19.78
N ILE A 143 -14.82 -5.13 18.87
CA ILE A 143 -13.39 -5.47 18.89
C ILE A 143 -12.64 -4.51 17.97
N HIS A 144 -11.97 -3.53 18.59
CA HIS A 144 -11.27 -2.49 17.86
C HIS A 144 -10.00 -3.04 17.17
N PRO A 145 -9.71 -2.68 15.90
CA PRO A 145 -8.60 -3.27 15.14
C PRO A 145 -7.19 -2.86 15.63
N TYR A 146 -7.06 -1.82 16.46
CA TYR A 146 -5.76 -1.31 16.92
C TYR A 146 -5.79 -0.44 18.19
N ASP A 147 -6.87 0.28 18.51
CA ASP A 147 -6.91 1.26 19.62
C ASP A 147 -7.65 0.70 20.85
N ASP A 148 -7.14 -0.41 21.37
CA ASP A 148 -7.61 -1.09 22.56
C ASP A 148 -6.38 -1.59 23.35
N PRO A 149 -6.29 -1.36 24.67
CA PRO A 149 -5.11 -1.74 25.46
C PRO A 149 -4.76 -3.23 25.43
N ASP A 150 -5.77 -4.11 25.34
CA ASP A 150 -5.55 -5.55 25.28
C ASP A 150 -5.16 -6.00 23.86
N VAL A 151 -5.68 -5.32 22.83
CA VAL A 151 -5.22 -5.50 21.45
C VAL A 151 -3.77 -5.08 21.33
N ILE A 152 -3.41 -3.89 21.82
CA ILE A 152 -2.03 -3.37 21.79
C ILE A 152 -1.08 -4.33 22.51
N ALA A 153 -1.47 -4.83 23.70
CA ALA A 153 -0.66 -5.78 24.46
C ALA A 153 -0.44 -7.10 23.70
N GLY A 154 -1.47 -7.63 23.05
CA GLY A 154 -1.35 -8.82 22.20
C GLY A 154 -0.35 -8.63 21.07
N GLN A 155 -0.36 -7.48 20.42
CA GLN A 155 0.59 -7.14 19.35
C GLN A 155 2.03 -6.98 19.89
N GLY A 156 2.19 -6.48 21.10
CA GLY A 156 3.50 -6.31 21.75
C GLY A 156 4.27 -7.62 21.98
N THR A 157 3.58 -8.78 21.96
CA THR A 157 4.22 -10.09 22.06
C THR A 157 5.21 -10.36 20.92
N VAL A 158 5.05 -9.71 19.76
CA VAL A 158 6.02 -9.78 18.65
C VAL A 158 7.39 -9.28 19.10
N ALA A 159 7.44 -8.15 19.83
CA ALA A 159 8.71 -7.64 20.39
C ALA A 159 9.30 -8.55 21.44
N MET A 160 8.46 -9.14 22.31
CA MET A 160 8.90 -10.12 23.31
C MET A 160 9.59 -11.32 22.65
N GLU A 161 9.06 -11.83 21.55
CA GLU A 161 9.67 -12.91 20.78
C GLU A 161 11.00 -12.48 20.17
N ILE A 162 11.06 -11.30 19.51
CA ILE A 162 12.29 -10.79 18.88
C ILE A 162 13.42 -10.68 19.87
N ILE A 163 13.21 -10.04 21.04
CA ILE A 163 14.25 -9.85 22.07
C ILE A 163 14.75 -11.21 22.60
N ARG A 164 13.89 -12.21 22.63
CA ARG A 164 14.22 -13.56 23.07
C ARG A 164 14.97 -14.36 22.00
N GLN A 165 14.56 -14.22 20.73
CA GLN A 165 15.15 -14.89 19.57
C GLN A 165 16.48 -14.26 19.14
N HIS A 166 16.68 -12.96 19.40
CA HIS A 166 17.91 -12.24 19.08
C HIS A 166 18.41 -11.44 20.29
N PRO A 167 19.15 -12.08 21.19
CA PRO A 167 19.67 -11.42 22.40
C PRO A 167 20.87 -10.49 22.12
N GLY A 168 21.40 -10.50 20.90
CA GLY A 168 22.53 -9.68 20.45
C GLY A 168 22.21 -8.18 20.31
N PRO A 169 23.16 -7.39 19.87
CA PRO A 169 22.95 -5.97 19.57
C PRO A 169 22.05 -5.82 18.35
N LEU A 170 21.09 -4.90 18.43
CA LEU A 170 20.24 -4.47 17.30
C LEU A 170 20.29 -2.95 17.21
N ALA A 171 20.56 -2.43 16.01
CA ALA A 171 20.57 -0.98 15.80
C ALA A 171 19.15 -0.41 15.77
N ALA A 172 18.22 -1.08 15.08
CA ALA A 172 16.81 -0.66 15.00
C ALA A 172 15.88 -1.82 14.65
N ILE A 173 14.59 -1.62 14.97
CA ILE A 173 13.48 -2.47 14.54
C ILE A 173 12.52 -1.62 13.70
N PHE A 174 12.21 -2.07 12.47
CA PHE A 174 11.30 -1.40 11.53
C PHE A 174 9.93 -2.06 11.58
N ILE A 175 8.89 -1.26 11.80
CA ILE A 175 7.54 -1.73 12.10
C ILE A 175 6.55 -1.05 11.16
N PRO A 176 5.74 -1.79 10.39
CA PRO A 176 4.70 -1.21 9.55
C PRO A 176 3.61 -0.57 10.40
N VAL A 177 3.17 0.62 10.00
CA VAL A 177 2.20 1.42 10.75
C VAL A 177 0.96 1.71 9.90
N GLY A 178 -0.20 1.42 10.47
CA GLY A 178 -1.50 1.94 10.07
C GLY A 178 -2.13 2.64 11.27
N GLY A 179 -3.09 2.03 11.96
CA GLY A 179 -3.67 2.60 13.19
C GLY A 179 -2.74 2.63 14.42
N GLY A 180 -1.53 2.09 14.32
CA GLY A 180 -0.47 2.20 15.33
C GLY A 180 -0.45 1.11 16.41
N GLY A 181 -1.37 0.12 16.41
CA GLY A 181 -1.45 -0.87 17.48
C GLY A 181 -0.22 -1.78 17.59
N LEU A 182 0.39 -2.17 16.47
CA LEU A 182 1.60 -2.99 16.46
C LEU A 182 2.79 -2.21 17.00
N ILE A 183 3.06 -1.02 16.43
CA ILE A 183 4.20 -0.21 16.84
C ILE A 183 4.08 0.23 18.30
N ALA A 184 2.89 0.61 18.77
CA ALA A 184 2.67 1.01 20.16
C ALA A 184 2.97 -0.15 21.14
N GLY A 185 2.47 -1.35 20.88
CA GLY A 185 2.73 -2.52 21.71
C GLY A 185 4.20 -2.92 21.70
N MET A 186 4.82 -2.98 20.53
CA MET A 186 6.24 -3.34 20.40
C MET A 186 7.14 -2.28 21.03
N ALA A 187 6.90 -0.99 20.76
CA ALA A 187 7.71 0.10 21.29
C ALA A 187 7.65 0.19 22.82
N ALA A 188 6.47 0.00 23.42
CA ALA A 188 6.33 -0.05 24.87
C ALA A 188 7.21 -1.14 25.49
N TYR A 189 7.27 -2.32 24.88
CA TYR A 189 8.12 -3.42 25.36
C TYR A 189 9.61 -3.13 25.14
N ILE A 190 9.99 -2.74 23.92
CA ILE A 190 11.38 -2.49 23.52
C ILE A 190 11.99 -1.37 24.38
N LYS A 191 11.33 -0.20 24.42
CA LYS A 191 11.88 0.97 25.14
C LYS A 191 11.97 0.78 26.65
N THR A 192 11.19 -0.15 27.21
CA THR A 192 11.30 -0.50 28.66
C THR A 192 12.48 -1.43 28.93
N LEU A 193 12.74 -2.41 28.05
CA LEU A 193 13.75 -3.45 28.30
C LEU A 193 15.07 -3.23 27.57
N ARG A 194 15.03 -2.66 26.38
CA ARG A 194 16.17 -2.38 25.51
C ARG A 194 16.03 -0.98 24.89
N PRO A 195 16.18 0.08 25.70
CA PRO A 195 16.04 1.47 25.23
C PRO A 195 17.13 1.88 24.22
N ASP A 196 18.20 1.10 24.13
CA ASP A 196 19.28 1.23 23.14
C ASP A 196 18.82 0.95 21.69
N ILE A 197 17.79 0.14 21.51
CA ILE A 197 17.27 -0.21 20.19
C ILE A 197 16.34 0.91 19.69
N LYS A 198 16.60 1.41 18.49
CA LYS A 198 15.68 2.35 17.83
C LYS A 198 14.41 1.65 17.37
N VAL A 199 13.28 2.31 17.55
CA VAL A 199 11.97 1.89 17.04
C VAL A 199 11.59 2.82 15.90
N ILE A 200 11.52 2.28 14.68
CA ILE A 200 11.26 3.04 13.48
C ILE A 200 9.94 2.58 12.86
N GLY A 201 8.99 3.50 12.76
CA GLY A 201 7.73 3.27 12.04
C GLY A 201 7.93 3.39 10.54
N VAL A 202 7.16 2.62 9.76
CA VAL A 202 7.15 2.75 8.30
C VAL A 202 5.70 2.87 7.84
N GLU A 203 5.39 3.96 7.14
CA GLU A 203 4.07 4.24 6.57
C GLU A 203 4.15 4.45 5.06
N PRO A 204 3.07 4.12 4.32
CA PRO A 204 2.93 4.59 2.95
C PRO A 204 2.88 6.13 2.92
N ALA A 205 3.53 6.74 1.94
CA ALA A 205 3.55 8.21 1.80
C ALA A 205 2.15 8.82 1.62
N ASP A 206 1.21 8.04 1.09
CA ASP A 206 -0.19 8.41 0.87
C ASP A 206 -1.14 7.99 2.02
N ALA A 207 -0.59 7.48 3.15
CA ALA A 207 -1.34 7.12 4.35
C ALA A 207 -0.51 7.37 5.63
N ALA A 208 0.10 8.55 5.75
CA ALA A 208 1.11 8.93 6.75
C ALA A 208 0.50 9.44 8.07
N SER A 209 -0.44 8.72 8.65
CA SER A 209 -1.24 9.20 9.79
C SER A 209 -0.44 9.39 11.09
N LEU A 210 0.52 8.52 11.39
CA LEU A 210 1.38 8.65 12.55
C LEU A 210 2.49 9.68 12.34
N HIS A 211 3.12 9.69 11.15
CA HIS A 211 4.14 10.66 10.80
C HIS A 211 3.62 12.10 10.97
N ASP A 212 2.45 12.39 10.39
CA ASP A 212 1.86 13.73 10.44
C ASP A 212 1.39 14.08 11.86
N ALA A 213 0.86 13.11 12.61
CA ALA A 213 0.48 13.30 14.00
C ALA A 213 1.70 13.60 14.90
N LEU A 214 2.82 12.89 14.74
CA LEU A 214 4.05 13.18 15.50
C LEU A 214 4.64 14.53 15.12
N LYS A 215 4.58 14.93 13.87
CA LYS A 215 5.04 16.23 13.40
C LYS A 215 4.18 17.40 13.92
N ALA A 216 2.86 17.17 14.05
CA ALA A 216 1.92 18.15 14.58
C ALA A 216 1.86 18.18 16.13
N ASP A 217 2.44 17.18 16.80
CA ASP A 217 2.28 16.87 18.24
C ASP A 217 0.81 16.66 18.66
N GLU A 218 -0.05 16.33 17.69
CA GLU A 218 -1.47 16.00 17.92
C GLU A 218 -1.98 15.00 16.87
N ARG A 219 -3.07 14.31 17.18
CA ARG A 219 -3.68 13.39 16.22
C ARG A 219 -4.30 14.14 15.07
N VAL A 220 -3.87 13.86 13.85
CA VAL A 220 -4.42 14.42 12.61
C VAL A 220 -5.38 13.44 11.93
N ILE A 221 -6.34 13.95 11.19
CA ILE A 221 -7.21 13.16 10.30
C ILE A 221 -6.80 13.47 8.87
N LEU A 222 -6.30 12.48 8.15
CA LEU A 222 -5.97 12.61 6.74
C LEU A 222 -7.25 12.76 5.91
N ASP A 223 -7.27 13.68 4.97
CA ASP A 223 -8.41 13.86 4.07
C ASP A 223 -8.66 12.62 3.22
N GLN A 224 -7.58 12.00 2.74
CA GLN A 224 -7.58 10.81 1.92
C GLN A 224 -6.42 9.90 2.30
N VAL A 225 -6.55 8.60 2.00
CA VAL A 225 -5.49 7.61 2.16
C VAL A 225 -5.38 6.75 0.91
N GLY A 226 -4.15 6.44 0.52
CA GLY A 226 -3.87 5.47 -0.52
C GLY A 226 -4.29 4.06 -0.09
N LEU A 227 -4.75 3.27 -1.07
CA LEU A 227 -5.32 1.95 -0.81
C LEU A 227 -4.43 0.81 -1.33
N PHE A 228 -3.24 1.13 -1.79
CA PHE A 228 -2.32 0.10 -2.25
C PHE A 228 -1.87 -0.80 -1.09
N ALA A 229 -1.45 -0.22 0.05
CA ALA A 229 -1.16 -0.94 1.27
C ALA A 229 -2.40 -0.95 2.20
N ASP A 230 -3.47 -1.64 1.78
CA ASP A 230 -4.80 -1.61 2.40
C ASP A 230 -4.81 -2.01 3.89
N GLY A 231 -3.90 -2.88 4.34
CA GLY A 231 -3.76 -3.23 5.76
C GLY A 231 -3.28 -2.07 6.66
N THR A 232 -2.74 -1.00 6.07
CA THR A 232 -2.24 0.19 6.76
C THR A 232 -2.91 1.49 6.33
N ALA A 233 -3.92 1.43 5.46
CA ALA A 233 -4.68 2.58 4.96
C ALA A 233 -5.62 3.13 6.04
N VAL A 234 -5.09 3.89 6.99
CA VAL A 234 -5.82 4.42 8.15
C VAL A 234 -5.73 5.94 8.19
N ARG A 235 -6.90 6.61 8.22
CA ARG A 235 -6.97 8.08 8.20
C ARG A 235 -6.51 8.75 9.48
N GLN A 236 -6.56 8.04 10.62
CA GLN A 236 -6.16 8.60 11.91
C GLN A 236 -5.55 7.52 12.81
N VAL A 237 -4.37 7.76 13.34
CA VAL A 237 -3.74 6.91 14.36
C VAL A 237 -4.62 6.80 15.62
N GLY A 238 -4.62 5.65 16.30
CA GLY A 238 -5.35 5.43 17.54
C GLY A 238 -4.94 6.41 18.64
N LYS A 239 -5.85 6.73 19.55
CA LYS A 239 -5.59 7.69 20.64
C LYS A 239 -4.52 7.18 21.58
N GLU A 240 -4.67 5.96 22.05
CA GLU A 240 -3.71 5.33 22.96
C GLU A 240 -2.41 5.01 22.22
N ASN A 241 -2.50 4.59 20.97
CA ASN A 241 -1.34 4.32 20.11
C ASN A 241 -0.47 5.57 19.92
N PHE A 242 -1.09 6.71 19.63
CA PHE A 242 -0.38 7.99 19.50
C PHE A 242 0.29 8.40 20.81
N ARG A 243 -0.40 8.25 21.95
CA ARG A 243 0.18 8.56 23.26
C ARG A 243 1.46 7.76 23.52
N ILE A 244 1.45 6.47 23.21
CA ILE A 244 2.62 5.61 23.38
C ILE A 244 3.70 5.97 22.36
N ALA A 245 3.33 6.08 21.08
CA ALA A 245 4.26 6.35 19.99
C ALA A 245 5.03 7.67 20.18
N ARG A 246 4.36 8.72 20.67
CA ARG A 246 4.99 10.02 20.95
C ARG A 246 6.15 9.94 21.94
N GLU A 247 6.10 8.99 22.87
CA GLU A 247 7.13 8.78 23.91
C GLU A 247 8.21 7.77 23.48
N THR A 248 7.94 6.93 22.46
CA THR A 248 8.72 5.71 22.26
C THR A 248 9.20 5.49 20.82
N VAL A 249 8.62 6.15 19.83
CA VAL A 249 9.03 6.01 18.43
C VAL A 249 10.11 7.03 18.10
N ASP A 250 11.24 6.57 17.58
CA ASP A 250 12.39 7.42 17.29
C ASP A 250 12.27 8.14 15.93
N GLU A 251 11.70 7.47 14.93
CA GLU A 251 11.51 8.02 13.56
C GLU A 251 10.34 7.33 12.87
N VAL A 252 9.70 8.01 11.92
CA VAL A 252 8.76 7.41 10.96
C VAL A 252 9.25 7.68 9.55
N ILE A 253 9.39 6.62 8.76
CA ILE A 253 9.85 6.66 7.37
C ILE A 253 8.66 6.49 6.44
N LEU A 254 8.54 7.36 5.46
CA LEU A 254 7.53 7.28 4.41
C LEU A 254 8.10 6.59 3.17
N VAL A 255 7.35 5.62 2.64
CA VAL A 255 7.72 4.87 1.44
C VAL A 255 6.62 4.98 0.39
N ASP A 256 7.00 4.98 -0.88
CA ASP A 256 6.05 5.03 -1.99
C ASP A 256 5.65 3.62 -2.47
N THR A 257 4.71 3.57 -3.40
CA THR A 257 4.19 2.31 -3.96
C THR A 257 5.27 1.48 -4.66
N ASP A 258 6.24 2.12 -5.33
CA ASP A 258 7.29 1.42 -6.05
C ASP A 258 8.30 0.81 -5.07
N GLU A 259 8.67 1.55 -4.02
CA GLU A 259 9.50 1.05 -2.92
C GLU A 259 8.86 -0.15 -2.21
N ILE A 260 7.54 -0.12 -2.01
CA ILE A 260 6.78 -1.25 -1.43
C ILE A 260 6.79 -2.45 -2.36
N CYS A 261 6.56 -2.27 -3.66
CA CYS A 261 6.58 -3.36 -4.64
C CYS A 261 7.97 -4.02 -4.72
N ALA A 262 9.03 -3.22 -4.71
CA ALA A 262 10.40 -3.71 -4.65
C ALA A 262 10.67 -4.54 -3.38
N ALA A 263 10.15 -4.10 -2.23
CA ALA A 263 10.27 -4.84 -0.98
C ALA A 263 9.50 -6.18 -0.99
N VAL A 264 8.34 -6.26 -1.65
CA VAL A 264 7.63 -7.55 -1.85
C VAL A 264 8.50 -8.51 -2.66
N MET A 265 9.17 -8.02 -3.70
CA MET A 265 10.10 -8.82 -4.52
C MET A 265 11.30 -9.30 -3.68
N ASP A 266 11.91 -8.43 -2.86
CA ASP A 266 13.01 -8.80 -1.97
C ASP A 266 12.63 -9.89 -0.97
N ILE A 267 11.44 -9.77 -0.35
CA ILE A 267 10.92 -10.81 0.56
C ILE A 267 10.75 -12.13 -0.20
N PHE A 268 10.17 -12.09 -1.41
CA PHE A 268 10.00 -13.28 -2.23
C PHE A 268 11.35 -13.91 -2.60
N ASP A 269 12.35 -13.13 -2.94
CA ASP A 269 13.67 -13.63 -3.32
C ASP A 269 14.38 -14.34 -2.17
N ASP A 270 14.23 -13.84 -0.95
CA ASP A 270 14.84 -14.47 0.23
C ASP A 270 14.03 -15.62 0.81
N THR A 271 12.69 -15.56 0.78
CA THR A 271 11.84 -16.50 1.53
C THR A 271 10.93 -17.38 0.67
N ARG A 272 10.76 -17.06 -0.62
CA ARG A 272 9.74 -17.63 -1.52
C ARG A 272 8.29 -17.43 -1.04
N CYS A 273 8.07 -16.48 -0.12
CA CYS A 273 6.75 -16.06 0.33
C CYS A 273 6.39 -14.72 -0.30
N ILE A 274 5.13 -14.54 -0.65
CA ILE A 274 4.61 -13.29 -1.18
C ILE A 274 3.96 -12.52 -0.03
N ALA A 275 4.60 -11.44 0.43
CA ALA A 275 4.03 -10.53 1.41
C ALA A 275 2.92 -9.69 0.77
N GLU A 276 1.91 -9.32 1.55
CA GLU A 276 1.00 -8.24 1.16
C GLU A 276 1.73 -6.87 1.20
N PRO A 277 1.28 -5.85 0.45
CA PRO A 277 1.93 -4.55 0.43
C PRO A 277 2.20 -3.97 1.83
N SER A 278 1.24 -4.07 2.74
CA SER A 278 1.42 -3.64 4.15
C SER A 278 2.46 -4.49 4.90
N GLY A 279 2.62 -5.77 4.53
CA GLY A 279 3.61 -6.68 5.10
C GLY A 279 5.04 -6.32 4.70
N ALA A 280 5.21 -5.72 3.53
CA ALA A 280 6.52 -5.37 2.97
C ALA A 280 7.03 -3.98 3.40
N LEU A 281 6.20 -3.14 4.03
CA LEU A 281 6.57 -1.76 4.41
C LEU A 281 7.89 -1.67 5.18
N ALA A 282 8.09 -2.53 6.17
CA ALA A 282 9.28 -2.51 7.01
C ALA A 282 10.56 -2.76 6.19
N VAL A 283 10.49 -3.64 5.19
CA VAL A 283 11.63 -3.91 4.28
C VAL A 283 11.87 -2.70 3.37
N ALA A 284 10.85 -2.06 2.83
CA ALA A 284 11.00 -0.82 2.07
C ALA A 284 11.63 0.29 2.93
N GLY A 285 11.17 0.44 4.18
CA GLY A 285 11.67 1.45 5.11
C GLY A 285 13.13 1.24 5.50
N VAL A 286 13.57 0.02 5.79
CA VAL A 286 14.97 -0.24 6.15
C VAL A 286 15.92 0.02 4.98
N LYS A 287 15.54 -0.34 3.75
CA LYS A 287 16.32 -0.03 2.54
C LYS A 287 16.55 1.47 2.42
N LYS A 288 15.47 2.25 2.48
CA LYS A 288 15.51 3.71 2.42
C LYS A 288 16.33 4.33 3.55
N TYR A 289 16.22 3.78 4.76
CA TYR A 289 16.99 4.23 5.92
C TYR A 289 18.48 4.00 5.77
N ILE A 290 18.87 2.81 5.31
CA ILE A 290 20.28 2.45 5.05
C ILE A 290 20.86 3.34 3.96
N GLU A 291 20.18 3.49 2.82
CA GLU A 291 20.61 4.33 1.70
C GLU A 291 20.77 5.80 2.12
N LYS A 292 19.75 6.38 2.78
CA LYS A 292 19.74 7.78 3.22
C LYS A 292 20.90 8.11 4.16
N ASN A 293 21.24 7.17 5.05
CA ASN A 293 22.21 7.38 6.11
C ASN A 293 23.59 6.74 5.83
N CYS A 294 23.75 6.09 4.66
CA CYS A 294 24.98 5.39 4.24
C CYS A 294 25.50 4.41 5.31
N ILE A 295 24.61 3.59 5.88
CA ILE A 295 24.89 2.68 7.00
C ILE A 295 25.40 1.35 6.49
N THR A 296 26.46 0.81 7.13
CA THR A 296 26.99 -0.54 6.89
C THR A 296 27.26 -1.27 8.19
N GLU A 297 27.37 -2.59 8.15
CA GLU A 297 27.78 -3.45 9.25
C GLU A 297 26.92 -3.33 10.52
N GLN A 298 25.61 -3.03 10.35
CA GLN A 298 24.64 -2.99 11.43
C GLN A 298 23.64 -4.15 11.30
N GLU A 299 22.98 -4.48 12.42
CA GLU A 299 21.91 -5.46 12.46
C GLU A 299 20.55 -4.80 12.66
N PHE A 300 19.60 -5.15 11.84
CA PHE A 300 18.22 -4.64 11.85
C PHE A 300 17.20 -5.77 11.85
N VAL A 301 16.06 -5.53 12.50
CA VAL A 301 14.88 -6.39 12.38
C VAL A 301 13.81 -5.65 11.59
N VAL A 302 13.19 -6.35 10.65
CA VAL A 302 12.04 -5.88 9.87
C VAL A 302 10.87 -6.81 10.06
N ILE A 303 9.65 -6.28 10.16
CA ILE A 303 8.45 -7.09 10.39
C ILE A 303 7.71 -7.32 9.07
N ASN A 304 7.63 -8.58 8.62
CA ASN A 304 6.64 -8.99 7.64
C ASN A 304 5.31 -9.21 8.35
N SER A 305 4.43 -8.22 8.32
CA SER A 305 3.22 -8.20 9.13
C SER A 305 2.07 -9.03 8.56
N GLY A 306 2.16 -9.47 7.30
CA GLY A 306 1.14 -10.31 6.69
C GLY A 306 1.36 -10.65 5.21
N ALA A 307 0.57 -11.64 4.73
CA ALA A 307 0.61 -12.15 3.37
C ALA A 307 -0.79 -12.33 2.73
N ASN A 308 -1.83 -11.67 3.25
CA ASN A 308 -3.20 -11.75 2.71
C ASN A 308 -3.37 -10.91 1.43
N VAL A 309 -2.56 -11.21 0.41
CA VAL A 309 -2.60 -10.54 -0.89
C VAL A 309 -3.58 -11.23 -1.83
N ASN A 310 -4.35 -10.45 -2.60
CA ASN A 310 -5.13 -10.98 -3.70
C ASN A 310 -4.21 -11.30 -4.88
N PHE A 311 -4.39 -12.48 -5.50
CA PHE A 311 -3.54 -12.94 -6.59
C PHE A 311 -3.50 -11.95 -7.77
N ASP A 312 -4.62 -11.31 -8.08
CA ASP A 312 -4.71 -10.30 -9.16
C ASP A 312 -3.79 -9.09 -8.95
N ARG A 313 -3.40 -8.79 -7.70
CA ARG A 313 -2.46 -7.70 -7.38
C ARG A 313 -1.02 -8.02 -7.76
N LEU A 314 -0.66 -9.30 -7.89
CA LEU A 314 0.71 -9.72 -8.18
C LEU A 314 1.24 -9.14 -9.49
N ARG A 315 0.37 -9.03 -10.49
CA ARG A 315 0.75 -8.39 -11.75
C ARG A 315 1.21 -6.95 -11.53
N HIS A 316 0.42 -6.17 -10.82
CA HIS A 316 0.74 -4.77 -10.52
C HIS A 316 2.02 -4.64 -9.68
N ILE A 317 2.19 -5.51 -8.68
CA ILE A 317 3.41 -5.55 -7.86
C ILE A 317 4.62 -5.87 -8.73
N ALA A 318 4.56 -6.91 -9.57
CA ALA A 318 5.67 -7.32 -10.42
C ALA A 318 6.05 -6.23 -11.43
N GLU A 319 5.08 -5.53 -12.02
CA GLU A 319 5.31 -4.44 -12.99
C GLU A 319 5.99 -3.21 -12.36
N ARG A 320 5.84 -2.99 -11.06
CA ARG A 320 6.38 -1.82 -10.35
C ARG A 320 7.64 -2.13 -9.53
N ALA A 321 7.88 -3.38 -9.21
CA ALA A 321 9.03 -3.79 -8.41
C ALA A 321 10.37 -3.38 -9.07
N GLU A 322 10.49 -3.53 -10.37
CA GLU A 322 11.69 -3.15 -11.13
C GLU A 322 11.92 -1.61 -11.14
N LEU A 323 10.84 -0.83 -11.14
CA LEU A 323 10.91 0.64 -11.00
C LEU A 323 11.40 1.03 -9.60
N GLY A 324 10.86 0.41 -8.55
CA GLY A 324 11.24 0.65 -7.16
C GLY A 324 12.69 0.23 -6.86
N GLU A 325 13.21 -0.79 -7.55
CA GLU A 325 14.63 -1.17 -7.51
C GLU A 325 15.52 -0.30 -8.40
N LYS A 326 14.93 0.70 -9.10
CA LYS A 326 15.65 1.54 -10.07
C LYS A 326 16.32 0.71 -11.18
N ARG A 327 15.69 -0.43 -11.53
CA ARG A 327 16.13 -1.35 -12.60
C ARG A 327 15.35 -1.18 -13.90
N GLU A 328 14.37 -0.29 -13.92
CA GLU A 328 13.65 0.12 -15.13
C GLU A 328 13.62 1.64 -15.22
N VAL A 329 13.78 2.16 -16.42
CA VAL A 329 13.63 3.57 -16.77
C VAL A 329 12.57 3.70 -17.84
N LEU A 330 11.59 4.57 -17.64
CA LEU A 330 10.52 4.87 -18.58
C LEU A 330 10.69 6.27 -19.14
N PHE A 331 10.64 6.41 -20.47
CA PHE A 331 10.76 7.71 -21.11
C PHE A 331 10.08 7.76 -22.47
N ALA A 332 9.84 8.97 -22.98
CA ALA A 332 9.52 9.19 -24.38
C ALA A 332 10.73 9.74 -25.12
N ALA A 333 10.89 9.32 -26.35
CA ALA A 333 11.86 9.89 -27.28
C ALA A 333 11.13 10.38 -28.54
N THR A 334 11.53 11.55 -29.05
CA THR A 334 11.06 12.05 -30.33
C THR A 334 12.01 11.60 -31.42
N ILE A 335 11.48 10.88 -32.41
CA ILE A 335 12.22 10.43 -33.60
C ILE A 335 11.64 11.04 -34.87
N GLU A 336 12.45 11.16 -35.94
CA GLU A 336 11.95 11.55 -37.24
C GLU A 336 11.08 10.46 -37.85
N GLU A 337 9.95 10.83 -38.48
CA GLU A 337 9.07 9.91 -39.20
C GLU A 337 9.63 9.57 -40.57
N LYS A 338 10.74 8.83 -40.60
CA LYS A 338 11.44 8.38 -41.81
C LYS A 338 11.84 6.92 -41.73
N ALA A 339 11.83 6.24 -42.85
CA ALA A 339 12.31 4.86 -42.93
C ALA A 339 13.73 4.76 -42.35
N GLY A 340 13.96 3.80 -41.45
CA GLY A 340 15.23 3.57 -40.74
C GLY A 340 15.47 4.42 -39.49
N SER A 341 14.64 5.42 -39.17
CA SER A 341 14.81 6.22 -37.94
C SER A 341 14.65 5.39 -36.68
N PHE A 342 13.68 4.51 -36.67
CA PHE A 342 13.46 3.54 -35.59
C PHE A 342 14.69 2.64 -35.39
N GLN A 343 15.25 2.10 -36.47
CA GLN A 343 16.44 1.26 -36.40
C GLN A 343 17.65 2.04 -35.84
N ARG A 344 17.85 3.29 -36.27
CA ARG A 344 18.90 4.15 -35.73
C ARG A 344 18.73 4.43 -34.23
N PHE A 345 17.48 4.67 -33.81
CA PHE A 345 17.17 4.85 -32.39
C PHE A 345 17.54 3.60 -31.58
N CYS A 346 17.09 2.43 -32.03
CA CYS A 346 17.42 1.15 -31.37
C CYS A 346 18.94 0.87 -31.37
N GLN A 347 19.69 1.29 -32.40
CA GLN A 347 21.15 1.16 -32.40
C GLN A 347 21.81 1.98 -31.29
N VAL A 348 21.27 3.16 -30.95
CA VAL A 348 21.78 3.97 -29.81
C VAL A 348 21.48 3.33 -28.48
N LEU A 349 20.36 2.62 -28.37
CA LEU A 349 20.03 1.82 -27.19
C LEU A 349 21.00 0.64 -27.02
N ALA A 350 21.63 0.20 -28.09
CA ALA A 350 22.62 -0.92 -28.13
C ALA A 350 22.01 -2.22 -27.54
N ASP A 351 22.80 -2.92 -26.72
CA ASP A 351 22.39 -4.22 -26.13
C ASP A 351 21.55 -4.09 -24.85
N ARG A 352 20.97 -2.91 -24.57
CA ARG A 352 20.10 -2.72 -23.40
C ARG A 352 18.79 -3.46 -23.60
N SER A 353 18.34 -4.16 -22.56
CA SER A 353 17.06 -4.85 -22.57
C SER A 353 15.91 -3.85 -22.56
N VAL A 354 15.10 -3.87 -23.62
CA VAL A 354 13.87 -3.07 -23.74
C VAL A 354 12.77 -3.82 -23.00
N THR A 355 12.13 -3.19 -22.03
CA THR A 355 10.99 -3.77 -21.28
C THR A 355 9.66 -3.38 -21.89
N GLU A 356 9.61 -2.21 -22.53
CA GLU A 356 8.40 -1.69 -23.16
C GLU A 356 8.73 -0.76 -24.32
N PHE A 357 7.91 -0.81 -25.35
CA PHE A 357 8.09 0.00 -26.53
C PHE A 357 6.75 0.28 -27.22
N ASN A 358 6.29 1.52 -27.15
CA ASN A 358 5.07 1.96 -27.80
C ASN A 358 5.42 3.00 -28.89
N TYR A 359 5.16 2.65 -30.14
CA TYR A 359 5.33 3.51 -31.30
C TYR A 359 4.03 3.59 -32.09
N ARG A 360 3.66 4.79 -32.46
CA ARG A 360 2.55 5.03 -33.38
C ARG A 360 2.97 5.99 -34.48
N TYR A 361 2.67 5.60 -35.72
CA TYR A 361 2.82 6.45 -36.89
C TYR A 361 1.98 7.72 -36.73
N ALA A 362 2.58 8.88 -36.94
CA ALA A 362 1.91 10.18 -36.95
C ALA A 362 2.33 10.96 -38.20
N ASP A 363 1.35 11.66 -38.81
CA ASP A 363 1.53 12.40 -40.08
C ASP A 363 2.36 13.71 -39.95
N SER A 364 2.99 13.94 -38.83
CA SER A 364 3.61 15.22 -38.46
C SER A 364 5.10 15.35 -38.78
N GLY A 365 5.70 14.39 -39.46
CA GLY A 365 7.16 14.35 -39.70
C GLY A 365 8.01 13.95 -38.51
N SER A 366 7.42 13.80 -37.31
CA SER A 366 8.05 13.26 -36.09
C SER A 366 7.10 12.34 -35.35
N ALA A 367 7.64 11.32 -34.71
CA ALA A 367 6.90 10.37 -33.89
C ALA A 367 7.39 10.37 -32.46
N GLN A 368 6.47 10.09 -31.54
CA GLN A 368 6.80 9.88 -30.12
C GLN A 368 6.87 8.39 -29.85
N VAL A 369 7.98 7.97 -29.24
CA VAL A 369 8.22 6.58 -28.87
C VAL A 369 8.23 6.49 -27.36
N PHE A 370 7.31 5.70 -26.77
CA PHE A 370 7.34 5.37 -25.36
C PHE A 370 8.23 4.15 -25.14
N VAL A 371 9.20 4.25 -24.26
CA VAL A 371 10.24 3.23 -24.08
C VAL A 371 10.44 2.90 -22.61
N GLY A 372 10.47 1.61 -22.30
CA GLY A 372 10.97 1.08 -21.03
C GLY A 372 12.32 0.38 -21.26
N ILE A 373 13.31 0.69 -20.46
CA ILE A 373 14.66 0.09 -20.53
C ILE A 373 15.00 -0.51 -19.17
N GLN A 374 15.40 -1.77 -19.18
CA GLN A 374 15.98 -2.42 -17.99
C GLN A 374 17.39 -1.87 -17.74
N THR A 375 17.65 -1.52 -16.48
CA THR A 375 18.97 -1.08 -15.99
C THR A 375 19.47 -2.05 -14.93
N GLN A 376 20.77 -2.03 -14.67
CA GLN A 376 21.35 -2.90 -13.62
C GLN A 376 21.22 -2.30 -12.21
N GLY A 377 20.62 -1.12 -12.10
CA GLY A 377 20.32 -0.42 -10.86
C GLY A 377 21.11 0.85 -10.64
N GLY A 378 20.44 1.83 -10.06
CA GLY A 378 21.02 3.11 -9.65
C GLY A 378 20.72 4.28 -10.58
N SER A 379 20.56 5.46 -9.96
CA SER A 379 20.27 6.74 -10.64
C SER A 379 21.36 7.21 -11.59
N SER A 380 22.61 6.70 -11.42
CA SER A 380 23.71 7.04 -12.31
C SER A 380 23.55 6.46 -13.73
N GLU A 381 22.99 5.26 -13.85
CA GLU A 381 22.79 4.60 -15.15
C GLU A 381 21.68 5.28 -15.96
N ARG A 382 20.63 5.74 -15.29
CA ARG A 382 19.58 6.60 -15.88
C ARG A 382 20.20 7.86 -16.51
N GLY A 383 21.07 8.56 -15.77
CA GLY A 383 21.76 9.76 -16.28
C GLY A 383 22.65 9.45 -17.49
N VAL A 384 23.40 8.34 -17.47
CA VAL A 384 24.22 7.91 -18.61
C VAL A 384 23.36 7.59 -19.83
N LEU A 385 22.24 6.90 -19.67
CA LEU A 385 21.31 6.59 -20.76
C LEU A 385 20.76 7.86 -21.41
N PHE A 386 20.24 8.80 -20.61
CA PHE A 386 19.70 10.06 -21.12
C PHE A 386 20.77 10.88 -21.85
N ASN A 387 21.93 11.08 -21.24
CA ASN A 387 23.03 11.78 -21.88
C ASN A 387 23.46 11.15 -23.24
N THR A 388 23.48 9.82 -23.32
CA THR A 388 23.83 9.10 -24.55
C THR A 388 22.81 9.39 -25.66
N LEU A 389 21.53 9.35 -25.35
CA LEU A 389 20.45 9.60 -26.30
C LEU A 389 20.38 11.08 -26.73
N GLU A 390 20.55 12.01 -25.80
CA GLU A 390 20.59 13.45 -26.08
C GLU A 390 21.80 13.83 -26.97
N GLN A 391 22.99 13.25 -26.73
CA GLN A 391 24.17 13.41 -27.58
C GLN A 391 23.97 12.85 -28.98
N ALA A 392 23.12 11.82 -29.12
CA ALA A 392 22.69 11.29 -30.41
C ALA A 392 21.61 12.14 -31.11
N GLY A 393 21.19 13.24 -30.48
CA GLY A 393 20.22 14.22 -31.04
C GLY A 393 18.75 13.94 -30.76
N TYR A 394 18.41 13.02 -29.86
CA TYR A 394 17.03 12.74 -29.48
C TYR A 394 16.53 13.69 -28.39
N ALA A 395 15.34 14.26 -28.60
CA ALA A 395 14.61 14.96 -27.54
C ALA A 395 13.91 13.93 -26.66
N LEU A 396 14.11 14.02 -25.34
CA LEU A 396 13.64 13.05 -24.36
C LEU A 396 12.70 13.68 -23.34
N VAL A 397 11.74 12.88 -22.87
CA VAL A 397 10.91 13.19 -21.69
C VAL A 397 10.97 11.99 -20.74
N ASP A 398 11.43 12.23 -19.53
CA ASP A 398 11.53 11.19 -18.50
C ASP A 398 10.17 10.92 -17.86
N PHE A 399 9.74 9.66 -17.87
CA PHE A 399 8.49 9.18 -17.29
C PHE A 399 8.68 8.20 -16.13
N THR A 400 9.92 7.96 -15.70
CA THR A 400 10.22 6.99 -14.63
C THR A 400 9.43 7.27 -13.36
N ASP A 401 9.24 8.55 -13.02
CA ASP A 401 8.49 8.98 -11.84
C ASP A 401 7.06 9.49 -12.16
N ASN A 402 6.60 9.32 -13.39
CA ASN A 402 5.28 9.80 -13.84
C ASN A 402 4.20 8.72 -13.63
N GLU A 403 3.28 8.95 -12.68
CA GLU A 403 2.24 7.97 -12.31
C GLU A 403 1.26 7.67 -13.44
N ALA A 404 0.87 8.68 -14.24
CA ALA A 404 0.00 8.46 -15.40
C ALA A 404 0.68 7.60 -16.46
N ALA A 405 1.98 7.81 -16.68
CA ALA A 405 2.76 6.98 -17.60
C ALA A 405 2.87 5.54 -17.10
N LYS A 406 3.18 5.33 -15.82
CA LYS A 406 3.31 4.00 -15.21
C LYS A 406 1.99 3.21 -15.17
N SER A 407 0.87 3.88 -14.89
CA SER A 407 -0.41 3.22 -14.65
C SER A 407 -1.30 3.12 -15.88
N HIS A 408 -1.11 3.96 -16.89
CA HIS A 408 -2.01 4.07 -18.03
C HIS A 408 -1.30 4.12 -19.37
N VAL A 409 -0.43 5.12 -19.62
CA VAL A 409 0.16 5.34 -20.95
C VAL A 409 1.01 4.15 -21.40
N ARG A 410 1.74 3.53 -20.47
CA ARG A 410 2.56 2.34 -20.74
C ARG A 410 1.79 1.17 -21.39
N TYR A 411 0.46 1.12 -21.23
CA TYR A 411 -0.38 0.06 -21.78
C TYR A 411 -1.26 0.51 -22.94
N MET A 412 -1.12 1.77 -23.35
CA MET A 412 -1.90 2.35 -24.42
C MET A 412 -1.06 2.38 -25.70
N VAL A 413 -1.65 1.90 -26.78
CA VAL A 413 -1.12 2.22 -28.10
C VAL A 413 -1.40 3.69 -28.34
N GLY A 414 -0.38 4.53 -28.30
CA GLY A 414 -0.49 5.98 -28.41
C GLY A 414 -1.29 6.44 -29.61
N GLY A 415 -1.94 7.57 -29.51
CA GLY A 415 -2.71 8.13 -30.60
C GLY A 415 -3.38 9.46 -30.29
N HIS A 416 -3.13 10.41 -31.18
CA HIS A 416 -3.88 11.66 -31.23
C HIS A 416 -5.27 11.36 -31.82
N ALA A 417 -6.31 11.83 -31.16
CA ALA A 417 -7.65 11.80 -31.73
C ALA A 417 -7.78 12.96 -32.70
N GLN A 418 -7.60 12.69 -34.00
CA GLN A 418 -7.86 13.69 -35.02
C GLN A 418 -9.30 14.20 -34.89
N HIS A 419 -9.49 15.52 -34.79
CA HIS A 419 -10.79 16.20 -34.67
C HIS A 419 -11.38 16.32 -33.25
N VAL A 420 -10.71 15.93 -32.18
CA VAL A 420 -11.14 16.25 -30.81
C VAL A 420 -10.64 17.63 -30.41
N GLN A 421 -11.57 18.53 -30.12
CA GLN A 421 -11.27 19.88 -29.62
C GLN A 421 -11.61 19.94 -28.15
N ASP A 422 -10.92 20.81 -27.40
CA ASP A 422 -11.18 21.09 -25.98
C ASP A 422 -11.12 19.84 -25.10
N GLU A 423 -10.27 18.86 -25.44
CA GLU A 423 -10.10 17.66 -24.64
C GLU A 423 -9.38 17.96 -23.32
N ARG A 424 -9.94 17.47 -22.22
CA ARG A 424 -9.37 17.51 -20.88
C ARG A 424 -9.23 16.11 -20.37
N LEU A 425 -8.09 15.81 -19.70
CA LEU A 425 -7.77 14.49 -19.20
C LEU A 425 -7.84 14.43 -17.69
N TYR A 426 -8.56 13.44 -17.18
CA TYR A 426 -8.71 13.22 -15.73
C TYR A 426 -8.43 11.78 -15.36
N ARG A 427 -7.75 11.59 -14.25
CA ARG A 427 -7.54 10.29 -13.64
C ARG A 427 -8.44 10.16 -12.40
N PHE A 428 -9.19 9.04 -12.31
CA PHE A 428 -10.14 8.77 -11.24
C PHE A 428 -9.80 7.49 -10.49
N GLU A 429 -10.19 7.48 -9.21
CA GLU A 429 -10.31 6.26 -8.43
C GLU A 429 -11.75 6.12 -7.95
N PHE A 430 -12.40 5.00 -8.24
CA PHE A 430 -13.76 4.74 -7.81
C PHE A 430 -13.92 3.32 -7.24
N PRO A 431 -14.88 3.11 -6.29
CA PRO A 431 -15.10 1.82 -5.66
C PRO A 431 -15.40 0.72 -6.68
N GLU A 432 -14.64 -0.40 -6.60
CA GLU A 432 -14.78 -1.55 -7.48
C GLU A 432 -15.92 -2.45 -6.98
N ARG A 433 -17.07 -2.33 -7.61
CA ARG A 433 -18.27 -3.14 -7.31
C ARG A 433 -19.07 -3.40 -8.57
N PRO A 434 -19.86 -4.49 -8.65
CA PRO A 434 -20.70 -4.75 -9.81
C PRO A 434 -21.55 -3.53 -10.21
N GLY A 435 -21.43 -3.11 -11.48
CA GLY A 435 -22.12 -1.94 -12.02
C GLY A 435 -21.54 -0.57 -11.64
N ALA A 436 -20.36 -0.48 -10.99
CA ALA A 436 -19.71 0.80 -10.65
C ALA A 436 -19.40 1.62 -11.91
N LEU A 437 -18.81 0.99 -12.91
CA LEU A 437 -18.54 1.60 -14.21
C LEU A 437 -19.81 2.14 -14.87
N LEU A 438 -20.87 1.34 -14.94
CA LEU A 438 -22.15 1.77 -15.52
C LEU A 438 -22.74 2.95 -14.74
N ARG A 439 -22.69 2.94 -13.43
CA ARG A 439 -23.14 4.07 -12.58
C ARG A 439 -22.32 5.33 -12.83
N PHE A 440 -21.01 5.21 -12.96
CA PHE A 440 -20.12 6.32 -13.31
C PHE A 440 -20.53 6.92 -14.67
N LEU A 441 -20.61 6.10 -15.70
CA LEU A 441 -20.99 6.54 -17.06
C LEU A 441 -22.41 7.11 -17.11
N THR A 442 -23.37 6.51 -16.38
CA THR A 442 -24.74 7.01 -16.27
C THR A 442 -24.78 8.39 -15.61
N ARG A 443 -23.97 8.62 -14.58
CA ARG A 443 -23.87 9.94 -13.92
C ARG A 443 -23.16 10.98 -14.80
N MET A 444 -22.16 10.58 -15.59
CA MET A 444 -21.55 11.46 -16.60
C MET A 444 -22.57 11.97 -17.59
N GLY A 445 -23.55 11.14 -17.94
CA GLY A 445 -24.63 11.50 -18.86
C GLY A 445 -24.11 11.78 -20.29
N GLU A 446 -24.91 12.53 -21.06
CA GLU A 446 -24.61 12.84 -22.45
C GLU A 446 -24.11 14.28 -22.65
N ARG A 447 -23.88 15.02 -21.55
CA ARG A 447 -23.57 16.46 -21.64
C ARG A 447 -22.16 16.72 -22.19
N TRP A 448 -21.17 15.98 -21.72
CA TRP A 448 -19.78 16.07 -22.17
C TRP A 448 -19.40 14.79 -22.90
N ASN A 449 -18.89 14.96 -24.11
CA ASN A 449 -18.43 13.81 -24.88
C ASN A 449 -17.16 13.23 -24.28
N ILE A 450 -17.16 11.91 -24.06
CA ILE A 450 -15.97 11.16 -23.64
C ILE A 450 -15.13 10.88 -24.88
N SER A 451 -13.91 11.40 -24.91
CA SER A 451 -12.97 11.24 -26.02
C SER A 451 -11.90 10.19 -25.78
N LEU A 452 -11.62 9.90 -24.52
CA LEU A 452 -10.72 8.85 -24.07
C LEU A 452 -11.27 8.19 -22.81
N PHE A 453 -11.20 6.89 -22.73
CA PHE A 453 -11.55 6.15 -21.53
C PHE A 453 -10.66 4.91 -21.40
N HIS A 454 -9.81 4.95 -20.39
CA HIS A 454 -8.98 3.81 -20.04
C HIS A 454 -9.29 3.39 -18.60
N TYR A 455 -9.76 2.17 -18.45
CA TYR A 455 -10.06 1.56 -17.15
C TYR A 455 -9.17 0.36 -16.92
N ARG A 456 -8.60 0.28 -15.70
CA ARG A 456 -7.81 -0.86 -15.29
C ARG A 456 -8.19 -1.30 -13.89
N ASN A 457 -8.62 -2.56 -13.76
CA ASN A 457 -8.79 -3.22 -12.48
C ASN A 457 -7.46 -3.86 -12.05
N HIS A 458 -7.00 -3.51 -10.87
CA HIS A 458 -5.74 -4.02 -10.28
C HIS A 458 -5.99 -5.02 -9.14
N GLY A 459 -7.22 -5.58 -9.00
CA GLY A 459 -7.58 -6.46 -7.87
C GLY A 459 -7.72 -5.73 -6.54
N ALA A 460 -7.73 -4.37 -6.56
CA ALA A 460 -7.99 -3.55 -5.37
C ALA A 460 -9.49 -3.29 -5.21
N ALA A 461 -9.90 -2.77 -4.04
CA ALA A 461 -11.28 -2.30 -3.82
C ALA A 461 -11.65 -1.06 -4.67
N TYR A 462 -10.68 -0.49 -5.38
CA TYR A 462 -10.85 0.69 -6.23
C TYR A 462 -10.25 0.46 -7.62
N GLY A 463 -11.04 0.77 -8.64
CA GLY A 463 -10.61 0.81 -10.04
C GLY A 463 -10.02 2.16 -10.42
N ARG A 464 -9.07 2.15 -11.34
CA ARG A 464 -8.44 3.36 -11.89
C ARG A 464 -8.94 3.64 -13.29
N VAL A 465 -9.38 4.86 -13.51
CA VAL A 465 -9.90 5.33 -14.81
C VAL A 465 -9.08 6.50 -15.30
N LEU A 466 -8.67 6.45 -16.56
CA LEU A 466 -8.21 7.61 -17.31
C LEU A 466 -9.34 8.03 -18.25
N LEU A 467 -9.82 9.26 -18.10
CA LEU A 467 -10.95 9.82 -18.84
C LEU A 467 -10.48 11.06 -19.61
N GLY A 468 -10.65 11.05 -20.94
CA GLY A 468 -10.66 12.25 -21.74
C GLY A 468 -12.10 12.72 -21.97
N ALA A 469 -12.36 13.99 -21.73
CA ALA A 469 -13.68 14.61 -21.96
C ALA A 469 -13.52 15.91 -22.75
N GLN A 470 -14.42 16.14 -23.69
CA GLN A 470 -14.48 17.42 -24.41
C GLN A 470 -15.21 18.46 -23.55
N VAL A 471 -14.45 19.44 -23.02
CA VAL A 471 -14.95 20.47 -22.12
C VAL A 471 -14.45 21.82 -22.57
N LYS A 472 -15.35 22.66 -23.03
CA LYS A 472 -15.01 24.02 -23.46
C LYS A 472 -14.48 24.86 -22.30
N GLU A 473 -13.67 25.88 -22.60
CA GLU A 473 -13.03 26.73 -21.60
C GLU A 473 -14.03 27.36 -20.62
N ASP A 474 -15.18 27.81 -21.12
CA ASP A 474 -16.26 28.42 -20.34
C ASP A 474 -17.05 27.42 -19.47
N GLU A 475 -16.95 26.11 -19.75
CA GLU A 475 -17.63 25.05 -19.01
C GLU A 475 -16.75 24.40 -17.90
N ILE A 476 -15.46 24.74 -17.81
CA ILE A 476 -14.49 24.09 -16.90
C ILE A 476 -14.95 24.16 -15.43
N VAL A 477 -15.42 25.32 -14.98
CA VAL A 477 -15.85 25.54 -13.59
C VAL A 477 -17.04 24.63 -13.27
N GLU A 478 -17.99 24.53 -14.19
CA GLU A 478 -19.17 23.68 -14.03
C GLU A 478 -18.78 22.19 -14.07
N PHE A 479 -17.91 21.82 -14.98
CA PHE A 479 -17.39 20.44 -15.07
C PHE A 479 -16.65 20.03 -13.81
N HIS A 480 -15.80 20.88 -13.25
CA HIS A 480 -15.15 20.61 -11.96
C HIS A 480 -16.15 20.52 -10.79
N GLY A 481 -17.21 21.35 -10.82
CA GLY A 481 -18.32 21.21 -9.87
C GLY A 481 -19.02 19.87 -9.98
N PHE A 482 -19.26 19.43 -11.19
CA PHE A 482 -19.82 18.11 -11.49
C PHE A 482 -18.91 16.97 -11.02
N LEU A 483 -17.60 17.02 -11.31
CA LEU A 483 -16.63 16.02 -10.87
C LEU A 483 -16.60 15.90 -9.34
N LYS A 484 -16.65 17.01 -8.62
CA LYS A 484 -16.75 17.01 -7.16
C LYS A 484 -18.06 16.38 -6.67
N ALA A 485 -19.19 16.64 -7.37
CA ALA A 485 -20.49 16.07 -7.04
C ALA A 485 -20.58 14.57 -7.32
N LEU A 486 -19.74 14.01 -8.22
CA LEU A 486 -19.59 12.57 -8.39
C LEU A 486 -19.07 11.87 -7.14
N GLY A 487 -18.32 12.60 -6.29
CA GLY A 487 -17.81 12.09 -5.02
C GLY A 487 -16.63 11.13 -5.16
N TYR A 488 -15.99 11.07 -6.34
CA TYR A 488 -14.80 10.28 -6.56
C TYR A 488 -13.53 11.14 -6.46
N VAL A 489 -12.44 10.53 -6.03
CA VAL A 489 -11.12 11.16 -6.07
C VAL A 489 -10.69 11.31 -7.51
N PHE A 490 -10.25 12.49 -7.91
CA PHE A 490 -9.73 12.73 -9.26
C PHE A 490 -8.53 13.66 -9.27
N CYS A 491 -7.69 13.50 -10.29
CA CYS A 491 -6.60 14.41 -10.63
C CYS A 491 -6.83 14.94 -12.06
N ASP A 492 -6.60 16.23 -12.26
CA ASP A 492 -6.50 16.82 -13.60
C ASP A 492 -5.12 16.46 -14.18
N GLU A 493 -5.11 15.77 -15.30
CA GLU A 493 -3.92 15.33 -16.03
C GLU A 493 -3.78 16.03 -17.39
N THR A 494 -4.56 17.08 -17.63
CA THR A 494 -4.61 17.80 -18.93
C THR A 494 -3.24 18.37 -19.32
N ASP A 495 -2.46 18.83 -18.31
CA ASP A 495 -1.12 19.38 -18.53
C ASP A 495 0.00 18.32 -18.44
N ASN A 496 -0.34 17.05 -18.24
CA ASN A 496 0.63 15.98 -18.12
C ASN A 496 1.39 15.77 -19.43
N PRO A 497 2.74 15.75 -19.42
CA PRO A 497 3.54 15.54 -20.63
C PRO A 497 3.21 14.24 -21.36
N ALA A 498 2.89 13.16 -20.63
CA ALA A 498 2.51 11.89 -21.24
C ALA A 498 1.22 11.99 -22.07
N TYR A 499 0.23 12.76 -21.59
CA TYR A 499 -0.97 13.04 -22.35
C TYR A 499 -0.65 13.81 -23.64
N ARG A 500 0.09 14.91 -23.51
CA ARG A 500 0.43 15.79 -24.66
C ARG A 500 1.21 15.07 -25.75
N LEU A 501 2.02 14.07 -25.40
CA LEU A 501 2.86 13.34 -26.36
C LEU A 501 2.17 12.16 -27.03
N PHE A 502 1.24 11.50 -26.33
CA PHE A 502 0.71 10.21 -26.80
C PHE A 502 -0.80 10.18 -27.01
N LEU A 503 -1.55 11.11 -26.46
CA LEU A 503 -3.01 11.01 -26.41
C LEU A 503 -3.75 12.25 -26.94
N SER A 504 -3.14 13.45 -26.91
CA SER A 504 -3.77 14.70 -27.37
C SER A 504 -3.68 14.91 -28.88
#